data_202ebca88a29ce0c9d9d5cf8b7f96f54
#
_entry.id   202ebca88a29ce0c9d9d5cf8b7f96f54
#
_cell.length_a   1.000
_cell.length_b   1.000
_cell.length_c   1.000
_cell.angle_alpha   90.00
_cell.angle_beta   90.00
_cell.angle_gamma   90.00
#
_symmetry.space_group_name_H-M   'P 1'
#
loop_
_entity.id
_entity.type
_entity.pdbx_description
1 polymer ?
#
loop_
_entity_poly.entity_id
_entity_poly.type
_entity_poly.pdbx_seq_one_letter_code
_entity_poly.pdbx_strand_id
1 'polypeptide(L)'
;MRALFLSFACLVLAGCNSVTRLSGDNFEASRVPPGQFEEDTGACQREADTFLAYDVRIMDTTRYEKNRAFNAVYGRCMRARGYRSRPYYKNLLPG
;
A
#
# COMPACT_ATOMS: atom_id res chain seq x y z
N MET A 1 -13.35 -34.66 -11.12
CA MET A 1 -12.22 -33.91 -11.70
C MET A 1 -12.57 -32.49 -12.12
N ARG A 2 -13.66 -32.28 -12.84
CA ARG A 2 -14.05 -30.90 -13.25
C ARG A 2 -14.34 -29.97 -12.08
N ALA A 3 -14.94 -30.47 -11.00
CA ALA A 3 -15.24 -29.69 -9.82
C ALA A 3 -13.98 -29.20 -9.09
N LEU A 4 -12.91 -30.01 -9.10
CA LEU A 4 -11.63 -29.65 -8.50
C LEU A 4 -10.92 -28.52 -9.27
N PHE A 5 -11.02 -28.55 -10.60
CA PHE A 5 -10.44 -27.51 -11.44
C PHE A 5 -11.13 -26.16 -11.23
N LEU A 6 -12.44 -26.16 -11.12
CA LEU A 6 -13.22 -24.93 -10.88
C LEU A 6 -12.91 -24.34 -9.51
N SER A 7 -12.78 -25.16 -8.49
CA SER A 7 -12.42 -24.70 -7.14
C SER A 7 -11.03 -24.07 -7.10
N PHE A 8 -10.08 -24.65 -7.81
CA PHE A 8 -8.71 -24.12 -7.89
C PHE A 8 -8.68 -22.77 -8.61
N ALA A 9 -9.43 -22.65 -9.71
CA ALA A 9 -9.50 -21.39 -10.45
C ALA A 9 -10.10 -20.26 -9.60
N CYS A 10 -11.12 -20.55 -8.80
CA CYS A 10 -11.70 -19.56 -7.89
C CYS A 10 -10.72 -19.09 -6.83
N LEU A 11 -9.90 -19.97 -6.29
CA LEU A 11 -8.88 -19.62 -5.30
C LEU A 11 -7.80 -18.69 -5.89
N VAL A 12 -7.37 -18.97 -7.14
CA VAL A 12 -6.40 -18.12 -7.82
C VAL A 12 -6.96 -16.73 -8.08
N LEU A 13 -8.21 -16.63 -8.52
CA LEU A 13 -8.86 -15.34 -8.74
C LEU A 13 -9.03 -14.54 -7.45
N ALA A 14 -9.37 -15.18 -6.35
CA ALA A 14 -9.47 -14.52 -5.05
C ALA A 14 -8.12 -13.93 -4.60
N GLY A 15 -7.00 -14.65 -4.86
CA GLY A 15 -5.65 -14.16 -4.55
C GLY A 15 -5.24 -12.96 -5.37
N CYS A 16 -5.73 -12.83 -6.61
CA CYS A 16 -5.39 -11.71 -7.50
C CYS A 16 -6.04 -10.38 -7.10
N ASN A 17 -7.03 -10.39 -6.23
CA ASN A 17 -7.76 -9.19 -5.81
C ASN A 17 -7.28 -8.59 -4.50
N SER A 18 -6.19 -9.11 -3.92
CA SER A 18 -5.66 -8.58 -2.67
C SER A 18 -4.62 -7.49 -2.93
N VAL A 19 -4.73 -6.39 -2.20
CA VAL A 19 -3.76 -5.29 -2.23
C VAL A 19 -3.18 -5.15 -0.83
N THR A 20 -1.86 -5.23 -0.72
CA THR A 20 -1.15 -5.08 0.54
C THR A 20 -0.84 -3.61 0.80
N ARG A 21 -0.91 -3.18 2.05
CA ARG A 21 -0.49 -1.82 2.42
C ARG A 21 1.03 -1.67 2.26
N LEU A 22 1.43 -0.52 1.74
CA LEU A 22 2.83 -0.16 1.63
C LEU A 22 3.44 0.11 3.01
N SER A 23 4.74 -0.10 3.10
CA SER A 23 5.53 0.20 4.30
C SER A 23 6.88 0.77 3.87
N GLY A 24 7.72 1.09 4.85
CA GLY A 24 9.07 1.55 4.56
C GLY A 24 9.87 0.60 3.69
N ASP A 25 9.63 -0.70 3.79
CA ASP A 25 10.35 -1.71 3.00
C ASP A 25 10.11 -1.57 1.49
N ASN A 26 9.07 -0.87 1.07
CA ASN A 26 8.74 -0.65 -0.33
C ASN A 26 9.50 0.52 -0.95
N PHE A 27 10.34 1.21 -0.17
CA PHE A 27 11.07 2.40 -0.61
C PHE A 27 12.56 2.28 -0.33
N GLU A 28 13.36 2.96 -1.16
CA GLU A 28 14.81 2.99 -1.01
C GLU A 28 15.21 4.04 0.01
N ALA A 29 16.07 3.65 0.97
CA ALA A 29 16.48 4.50 2.10
C ALA A 29 17.95 4.98 1.99
N SER A 30 18.64 4.73 0.89
CA SER A 30 20.09 4.81 0.80
C SER A 30 20.70 6.22 0.86
N ARG A 31 19.89 7.28 0.80
CA ARG A 31 20.38 8.66 0.68
C ARG A 31 20.03 9.57 1.84
N VAL A 32 19.54 9.04 2.95
CA VAL A 32 19.14 9.85 4.09
C VAL A 32 19.97 9.50 5.31
N PRO A 33 20.13 10.45 6.26
CA PRO A 33 20.84 10.18 7.51
C PRO A 33 20.18 9.06 8.32
N PRO A 34 20.94 8.37 9.19
CA PRO A 34 20.37 7.37 10.09
C PRO A 34 19.25 7.98 10.93
N GLY A 35 18.15 7.24 11.05
CA GLY A 35 16.98 7.68 11.81
C GLY A 35 15.98 8.53 11.01
N GLN A 36 16.41 9.20 9.95
CA GLN A 36 15.53 10.04 9.14
C GLN A 36 14.49 9.20 8.38
N PHE A 37 14.91 8.04 7.87
CA PHE A 37 14.00 7.14 7.16
C PHE A 37 12.87 6.65 8.06
N GLU A 38 13.19 6.23 9.27
CA GLU A 38 12.19 5.76 10.23
C GLU A 38 11.23 6.88 10.63
N GLU A 39 11.75 8.08 10.81
CA GLU A 39 10.92 9.24 11.11
C GLU A 39 9.96 9.55 9.97
N ASP A 40 10.45 9.53 8.74
CA ASP A 40 9.65 9.83 7.55
C ASP A 40 8.60 8.75 7.28
N THR A 41 8.96 7.47 7.42
CA THR A 41 7.99 6.38 7.26
C THR A 41 6.89 6.46 8.31
N GLY A 42 7.25 6.78 9.55
CA GLY A 42 6.28 6.98 10.63
C GLY A 42 5.33 8.15 10.36
N ALA A 43 5.87 9.26 9.88
CA ALA A 43 5.05 10.43 9.53
C ALA A 43 4.08 10.12 8.39
N CYS A 44 4.55 9.44 7.35
CA CYS A 44 3.71 9.08 6.20
C CYS A 44 2.65 8.06 6.58
N GLN A 45 2.97 7.11 7.46
CA GLN A 45 1.99 6.16 7.98
C GLN A 45 0.88 6.88 8.76
N ARG A 46 1.25 7.81 9.63
CA ARG A 46 0.26 8.59 10.39
C ARG A 46 -0.63 9.41 9.48
N GLU A 47 -0.07 10.01 8.44
CA GLU A 47 -0.84 10.76 7.47
C GLU A 47 -1.86 9.87 6.75
N ALA A 48 -1.45 8.70 6.30
CA ALA A 48 -2.35 7.75 5.64
C ALA A 48 -3.41 7.21 6.59
N ASP A 49 -3.05 6.88 7.84
CA ASP A 49 -4.00 6.41 8.85
C ASP A 49 -5.02 7.50 9.19
N THR A 50 -4.59 8.74 9.29
CA THR A 50 -5.48 9.87 9.57
C THR A 50 -6.47 10.07 8.42
N PHE A 51 -6.00 9.96 7.18
CA PHE A 51 -6.87 10.07 6.02
C PHE A 51 -7.98 9.00 6.07
N LEU A 52 -7.61 7.74 6.34
CA LEU A 52 -8.59 6.67 6.42
C LEU A 52 -9.59 6.85 7.56
N ALA A 53 -9.15 7.43 8.68
CA ALA A 53 -10.00 7.62 9.84
C ALA A 53 -11.06 8.71 9.64
N TYR A 54 -10.75 9.73 8.82
CA TYR A 54 -11.62 10.90 8.69
C TYR A 54 -12.30 11.05 7.33
N ASP A 55 -11.97 10.24 6.35
CA ASP A 55 -12.64 10.30 5.05
C ASP A 55 -13.88 9.41 5.07
N VAL A 56 -15.04 10.03 5.12
CA VAL A 56 -16.33 9.31 5.20
C VAL A 56 -16.59 8.43 3.97
N ARG A 57 -15.99 8.78 2.83
CA ARG A 57 -16.15 7.98 1.60
C ARG A 57 -15.44 6.64 1.69
N ILE A 58 -14.43 6.53 2.56
CA ILE A 58 -13.60 5.35 2.71
C ILE A 58 -14.08 4.45 3.86
N MET A 59 -14.77 5.02 4.86
CA MET A 59 -15.12 4.32 6.11
C MET A 59 -15.93 3.04 5.90
N ASP A 60 -16.84 3.03 4.93
CA ASP A 60 -17.72 1.90 4.65
C ASP A 60 -17.28 1.07 3.45
N THR A 61 -16.04 1.23 2.99
CA THR A 61 -15.54 0.49 1.83
C THR A 61 -14.89 -0.83 2.24
N THR A 62 -14.53 -1.64 1.25
CA THR A 62 -13.84 -2.91 1.45
C THR A 62 -12.40 -2.70 1.92
N ARG A 63 -11.79 -3.76 2.47
CA ARG A 63 -10.37 -3.73 2.81
C ARG A 63 -9.50 -3.40 1.59
N TYR A 64 -9.87 -3.92 0.43
CA TYR A 64 -9.17 -3.63 -0.82
C TYR A 64 -9.14 -2.11 -1.09
N GLU A 65 -10.28 -1.45 -1.02
CA GLU A 65 -10.38 -0.02 -1.25
C GLU A 65 -9.63 0.78 -0.18
N LYS A 66 -9.71 0.36 1.08
CA LYS A 66 -8.97 1.00 2.17
C LYS A 66 -7.47 0.90 1.97
N ASN A 67 -6.97 -0.27 1.56
CA ASN A 67 -5.55 -0.46 1.32
C ASN A 67 -5.08 0.34 0.10
N ARG A 68 -5.90 0.43 -0.94
CA ARG A 68 -5.58 1.29 -2.09
C ARG A 68 -5.50 2.76 -1.69
N ALA A 69 -6.45 3.23 -0.89
CA ALA A 69 -6.45 4.61 -0.40
C ALA A 69 -5.24 4.88 0.49
N PHE A 70 -4.91 3.96 1.40
CA PHE A 70 -3.71 4.05 2.22
C PHE A 70 -2.46 4.18 1.35
N ASN A 71 -2.32 3.32 0.35
CA ASN A 71 -1.16 3.30 -0.53
C ASN A 71 -1.02 4.60 -1.33
N ALA A 72 -2.14 5.19 -1.75
CA ALA A 72 -2.12 6.46 -2.46
C ALA A 72 -1.54 7.58 -1.58
N VAL A 73 -1.99 7.68 -0.34
CA VAL A 73 -1.54 8.72 0.59
C VAL A 73 -0.10 8.46 1.02
N TYR A 74 0.20 7.23 1.46
CA TYR A 74 1.51 6.85 1.94
C TYR A 74 2.57 7.01 0.85
N GLY A 75 2.29 6.50 -0.34
CA GLY A 75 3.23 6.58 -1.45
C GLY A 75 3.50 8.01 -1.89
N ARG A 76 2.45 8.84 -1.94
CA ARG A 76 2.60 10.25 -2.27
C ARG A 76 3.45 10.98 -1.22
N CYS A 77 3.21 10.70 0.06
CA CYS A 77 3.97 11.27 1.16
C CYS A 77 5.46 10.92 1.05
N MET A 78 5.77 9.64 0.82
CA MET A 78 7.15 9.19 0.69
C MET A 78 7.83 9.79 -0.52
N ARG A 79 7.16 9.83 -1.67
CA ARG A 79 7.72 10.44 -2.89
C ARG A 79 7.95 11.94 -2.72
N ALA A 80 7.06 12.64 -2.02
CA ALA A 80 7.21 14.06 -1.75
C ALA A 80 8.43 14.34 -0.87
N ARG A 81 8.86 13.37 -0.07
CA ARG A 81 10.07 13.45 0.75
C ARG A 81 11.33 12.98 0.03
N GLY A 82 11.21 12.62 -1.26
CA GLY A 82 12.33 12.25 -2.10
C GLY A 82 12.65 10.77 -2.16
N TYR A 83 11.86 9.92 -1.54
CA TYR A 83 12.09 8.48 -1.59
C TYR A 83 11.59 7.88 -2.89
N ARG A 84 12.31 6.89 -3.39
CA ARG A 84 11.93 6.14 -4.58
C ARG A 84 11.36 4.79 -4.18
N SER A 85 10.26 4.40 -4.81
CA SER A 85 9.71 3.07 -4.62
C SER A 85 10.62 2.02 -5.28
N ARG A 86 10.70 0.84 -4.64
CA ARG A 86 11.43 -0.28 -5.22
C ARG A 86 10.69 -0.81 -6.43
N PRO A 87 11.40 -1.33 -7.47
CA PRO A 87 10.77 -1.75 -8.72
C PRO A 87 9.64 -2.77 -8.56
N TYR A 88 9.76 -3.67 -7.59
CA TYR A 88 8.76 -4.73 -7.35
C TYR A 88 7.40 -4.17 -6.94
N TYR A 89 7.36 -2.97 -6.40
CA TYR A 89 6.14 -2.40 -5.82
C TYR A 89 5.59 -1.23 -6.63
N LYS A 90 6.20 -0.94 -7.76
CA LYS A 90 5.76 0.16 -8.61
C LYS A 90 4.30 0.02 -9.03
N ASN A 91 3.87 -1.21 -9.28
CA ASN A 91 2.49 -1.50 -9.72
C ASN A 91 1.47 -1.40 -8.59
N LEU A 92 1.92 -1.32 -7.34
CA LEU A 92 1.05 -1.17 -6.17
C LEU A 92 0.74 0.29 -5.86
N LEU A 93 1.43 1.22 -6.52
CA LEU A 93 1.22 2.66 -6.31
C LEU A 93 0.20 3.16 -7.31
N PRO A 94 -0.97 3.65 -6.86
CA PRO A 94 -1.95 4.22 -7.76
C PRO A 94 -1.44 5.54 -8.34
N GLY A 95 -1.49 5.63 -9.66
CA GLY A 95 -1.14 6.84 -10.42
C GLY A 95 0.33 7.15 -10.50
#